data_7a83d6ca08fe30ec06fbebfd8bda1098
#
_entry.id   7a83d6ca08fe30ec06fbebfd8bda1098
#
_cell.length_a   1.000
_cell.length_b   1.000
_cell.length_c   1.000
_cell.angle_alpha   90.00
_cell.angle_beta   90.00
_cell.angle_gamma   90.00
#
_symmetry.space_group_name_H-M   'P 1'
#
loop_
_entity.id
_entity.type
_entity.pdbx_description
1 polymer ?
#
loop_
_entity_poly.entity_id
_entity_poly.type
_entity_poly.pdbx_seq_one_letter_code
_entity_poly.pdbx_strand_id
1 'polypeptide(L)'
;MDQISPYIYPGEEGSKLKPASRYENFIGGDWKKPADGKYFENISPTSGKVICEIPRSNAKDVDAALDAAHKAAPAWGKTGPTERSNMLLKIADRIEQNAEMLALAETLDNGKPIREPTAADIPLTVDHFRYFASAIRTQEGTIGNVDGSVSGGGNSPLGMMAYHYPEPLGVVGQIIPWNFPLLM
;
A
#
# COMPACT_ATOMS: atom_id res chain seq x y z
N MET A 1 -12.36 26.68 27.99
CA MET A 1 -12.70 26.71 26.56
C MET A 1 -12.69 25.26 26.13
N ASP A 2 -13.88 24.69 26.07
CA ASP A 2 -14.05 23.33 25.57
C ASP A 2 -13.66 23.36 24.09
N GLN A 3 -12.50 22.78 23.76
CA GLN A 3 -12.16 22.48 22.37
C GLN A 3 -13.16 21.42 21.92
N ILE A 4 -14.20 21.85 21.23
CA ILE A 4 -15.09 20.97 20.50
C ILE A 4 -14.17 20.20 19.55
N SER A 5 -14.09 18.87 19.74
CA SER A 5 -13.31 18.01 18.84
C SER A 5 -13.73 18.34 17.40
N PRO A 6 -12.81 18.64 16.49
CA PRO A 6 -13.15 18.90 15.10
C PRO A 6 -13.70 17.65 14.38
N TYR A 7 -13.67 16.51 15.07
CA TYR A 7 -14.03 15.20 14.52
C TYR A 7 -15.45 14.83 14.94
N ILE A 8 -16.33 14.85 13.97
CA ILE A 8 -17.73 14.41 14.10
C ILE A 8 -17.80 12.92 13.85
N TYR A 9 -18.50 12.18 14.71
CA TYR A 9 -18.59 10.73 14.59
C TYR A 9 -19.19 10.33 13.23
N PRO A 10 -18.68 9.28 12.59
CA PRO A 10 -19.19 8.81 11.30
C PRO A 10 -20.69 8.52 11.33
N GLY A 11 -21.43 9.07 10.35
CA GLY A 11 -22.88 8.96 10.27
C GLY A 11 -23.67 10.10 10.89
N GLU A 12 -23.03 10.97 11.67
CA GLU A 12 -23.64 12.21 12.17
C GLU A 12 -23.60 13.35 11.13
N GLU A 13 -24.46 14.34 11.29
CA GLU A 13 -24.49 15.51 10.40
C GLU A 13 -23.17 16.27 10.46
N GLY A 14 -22.59 16.56 9.29
CA GLY A 14 -21.28 17.22 9.18
C GLY A 14 -20.09 16.28 9.18
N SER A 15 -20.24 14.97 9.44
CA SER A 15 -19.13 14.01 9.40
C SER A 15 -18.52 13.94 7.99
N LYS A 16 -17.20 14.00 7.93
CA LYS A 16 -16.42 13.82 6.70
C LYS A 16 -16.33 12.36 6.25
N LEU A 17 -16.52 11.43 7.19
CA LEU A 17 -16.53 10.00 6.88
C LEU A 17 -17.97 9.50 6.76
N LYS A 18 -18.30 9.02 5.55
CA LYS A 18 -19.58 8.37 5.25
C LYS A 18 -19.29 6.98 4.68
N PRO A 19 -19.14 5.95 5.53
CA PRO A 19 -18.90 4.60 5.05
C PRO A 19 -20.04 4.14 4.14
N ALA A 20 -19.71 3.43 3.06
CA ALA A 20 -20.72 2.71 2.31
C ALA A 20 -21.27 1.56 3.16
N SER A 21 -22.53 1.16 2.94
CA SER A 21 -23.11 0.01 3.66
C SER A 21 -22.44 -1.32 3.31
N ARG A 22 -21.81 -1.39 2.12
CA ARG A 22 -21.09 -2.57 1.64
C ARG A 22 -19.94 -2.16 0.72
N TYR A 23 -18.83 -2.90 0.83
CA TYR A 23 -17.70 -2.80 -0.06
C TYR A 23 -17.54 -4.07 -0.88
N GLU A 24 -16.80 -3.99 -1.97
CA GLU A 24 -16.49 -5.09 -2.89
C GLU A 24 -14.98 -5.28 -3.01
N ASN A 25 -14.53 -6.37 -3.65
CA ASN A 25 -13.13 -6.56 -4.00
C ASN A 25 -12.74 -5.59 -5.14
N PHE A 26 -11.60 -4.91 -5.01
CA PHE A 26 -11.06 -4.08 -6.08
C PHE A 26 -10.03 -4.88 -6.87
N ILE A 27 -10.41 -5.36 -8.06
CA ILE A 27 -9.60 -6.27 -8.88
C ILE A 27 -9.55 -5.79 -10.32
N GLY A 28 -8.34 -5.54 -10.83
CA GLY A 28 -8.13 -5.16 -12.22
C GLY A 28 -8.70 -3.79 -12.59
N GLY A 29 -8.85 -2.90 -11.62
CA GLY A 29 -9.41 -1.55 -11.79
C GLY A 29 -10.91 -1.45 -11.56
N ASP A 30 -11.59 -2.56 -11.24
CA ASP A 30 -13.04 -2.62 -11.05
C ASP A 30 -13.43 -3.17 -9.67
N TRP A 31 -14.58 -2.72 -9.16
CA TRP A 31 -15.19 -3.30 -7.97
C TRP A 31 -15.96 -4.57 -8.34
N LYS A 32 -15.61 -5.70 -7.71
CA LYS A 32 -16.16 -7.03 -8.01
C LYS A 32 -16.69 -7.70 -6.76
N LYS A 33 -17.88 -8.29 -6.88
CA LYS A 33 -18.48 -9.12 -5.83
C LYS A 33 -17.57 -10.33 -5.55
N PRO A 34 -17.52 -10.81 -4.30
CA PRO A 34 -16.82 -12.06 -4.00
C PRO A 34 -17.43 -13.23 -4.79
N ALA A 35 -16.59 -14.17 -5.20
CA ALA A 35 -16.97 -15.27 -6.09
C ALA A 35 -18.18 -16.10 -5.58
N ASP A 36 -18.25 -16.30 -4.27
CA ASP A 36 -19.37 -17.02 -3.62
C ASP A 36 -20.53 -16.11 -3.18
N GLY A 37 -20.45 -14.79 -3.46
CA GLY A 37 -21.48 -13.83 -3.05
C GLY A 37 -21.63 -13.66 -1.55
N LYS A 38 -20.63 -14.07 -0.76
CA LYS A 38 -20.67 -14.02 0.72
C LYS A 38 -20.00 -12.78 1.26
N TYR A 39 -20.57 -12.24 2.33
CA TYR A 39 -20.06 -11.07 3.05
C TYR A 39 -20.02 -11.35 4.54
N PHE A 40 -19.34 -10.51 5.29
CA PHE A 40 -19.41 -10.49 6.74
C PHE A 40 -19.42 -9.05 7.23
N GLU A 41 -19.98 -8.85 8.42
CA GLU A 41 -20.09 -7.55 9.04
C GLU A 41 -18.73 -7.10 9.60
N ASN A 42 -18.36 -5.86 9.29
CA ASN A 42 -17.27 -5.14 9.94
C ASN A 42 -17.85 -4.36 11.11
N ILE A 43 -17.42 -4.68 12.33
CA ILE A 43 -17.97 -4.14 13.57
C ILE A 43 -16.94 -3.21 14.20
N SER A 44 -17.34 -1.97 14.51
CA SER A 44 -16.49 -1.04 15.24
C SER A 44 -16.24 -1.54 16.67
N PRO A 45 -14.98 -1.70 17.09
CA PRO A 45 -14.63 -2.15 18.43
C PRO A 45 -14.99 -1.14 19.52
N THR A 46 -15.15 0.14 19.17
CA THR A 46 -15.47 1.21 20.11
C THR A 46 -16.97 1.30 20.42
N SER A 47 -17.83 1.02 19.44
CA SER A 47 -19.27 1.16 19.59
C SER A 47 -20.05 -0.16 19.59
N GLY A 48 -19.42 -1.25 19.13
CA GLY A 48 -20.10 -2.53 18.90
C GLY A 48 -21.11 -2.51 17.74
N LYS A 49 -21.15 -1.43 16.97
CA LYS A 49 -22.09 -1.27 15.85
C LYS A 49 -21.43 -1.72 14.54
N VAL A 50 -22.25 -2.23 13.63
CA VAL A 50 -21.84 -2.56 12.27
C VAL A 50 -21.48 -1.26 11.53
N ILE A 51 -20.29 -1.23 10.94
CA ILE A 51 -19.82 -0.14 10.09
C ILE A 51 -20.30 -0.38 8.65
N CYS A 52 -20.04 -1.58 8.14
CA CYS A 52 -20.32 -1.99 6.76
C CYS A 52 -20.24 -3.51 6.64
N GLU A 53 -20.57 -4.00 5.46
CA GLU A 53 -20.26 -5.37 5.06
C GLU A 53 -19.06 -5.40 4.13
N ILE A 54 -18.18 -6.38 4.30
CA ILE A 54 -17.00 -6.59 3.46
C ILE A 54 -16.99 -7.99 2.86
N PRO A 55 -16.34 -8.20 1.69
CA PRO A 55 -16.35 -9.48 0.99
C PRO A 55 -15.71 -10.58 1.84
N ARG A 56 -16.37 -11.72 1.97
CA ARG A 56 -15.75 -12.97 2.43
C ARG A 56 -15.17 -13.69 1.22
N SER A 57 -14.02 -13.21 0.79
CA SER A 57 -13.31 -13.74 -0.38
C SER A 57 -12.76 -15.14 -0.12
N ASN A 58 -12.54 -15.89 -1.19
CA ASN A 58 -11.96 -17.22 -1.18
C ASN A 58 -10.82 -17.35 -2.22
N ALA A 59 -10.32 -18.56 -2.45
CA ALA A 59 -9.22 -18.81 -3.37
C ALA A 59 -9.52 -18.31 -4.80
N LYS A 60 -10.76 -18.38 -5.29
CA LYS A 60 -11.12 -17.89 -6.63
C LYS A 60 -10.96 -16.38 -6.76
N ASP A 61 -11.27 -15.64 -5.70
CA ASP A 61 -11.09 -14.19 -5.65
C ASP A 61 -9.60 -13.82 -5.64
N VAL A 62 -8.81 -14.58 -4.88
CA VAL A 62 -7.34 -14.41 -4.83
C VAL A 62 -6.72 -14.73 -6.19
N ASP A 63 -7.11 -15.84 -6.83
CA ASP A 63 -6.63 -16.21 -8.17
C ASP A 63 -6.96 -15.11 -9.20
N ALA A 64 -8.18 -14.57 -9.17
CA ALA A 64 -8.57 -13.47 -10.05
C ALA A 64 -7.75 -12.19 -9.80
N ALA A 65 -7.40 -11.90 -8.55
CA ALA A 65 -6.54 -10.77 -8.21
C ALA A 65 -5.09 -10.98 -8.69
N LEU A 66 -4.55 -12.19 -8.50
CA LEU A 66 -3.23 -12.58 -9.00
C LEU A 66 -3.15 -12.52 -10.52
N ASP A 67 -4.15 -13.04 -11.22
CA ASP A 67 -4.23 -12.98 -12.69
C ASP A 67 -4.23 -11.53 -13.20
N ALA A 68 -5.01 -10.65 -12.57
CA ALA A 68 -5.04 -9.24 -12.91
C ALA A 68 -3.68 -8.56 -12.67
N ALA A 69 -3.02 -8.86 -11.55
CA ALA A 69 -1.71 -8.34 -11.22
C ALA A 69 -0.62 -8.85 -12.19
N HIS A 70 -0.60 -10.15 -12.48
CA HIS A 70 0.32 -10.74 -13.47
C HIS A 70 0.12 -10.17 -14.87
N LYS A 71 -1.12 -9.91 -15.27
CA LYS A 71 -1.43 -9.25 -16.55
C LYS A 71 -0.87 -7.82 -16.61
N ALA A 72 -0.87 -7.09 -15.51
CA ALA A 72 -0.36 -5.73 -15.44
C ALA A 72 1.18 -5.65 -15.30
N ALA A 73 1.81 -6.66 -14.69
CA ALA A 73 3.22 -6.65 -14.35
C ALA A 73 4.18 -6.35 -15.53
N PRO A 74 4.01 -6.91 -16.75
CA PRO A 74 4.93 -6.62 -17.86
C PRO A 74 4.92 -5.15 -18.31
N ALA A 75 3.77 -4.49 -18.27
CA ALA A 75 3.65 -3.08 -18.62
C ALA A 75 4.22 -2.21 -17.50
N TRP A 76 3.88 -2.53 -16.25
CA TRP A 76 4.40 -1.84 -15.07
C TRP A 76 5.92 -1.93 -14.98
N GLY A 77 6.51 -3.09 -15.24
CA GLY A 77 7.97 -3.30 -15.24
C GLY A 77 8.72 -2.47 -16.27
N LYS A 78 8.06 -1.96 -17.30
CA LYS A 78 8.64 -1.05 -18.30
C LYS A 78 8.52 0.42 -17.95
N THR A 79 7.81 0.79 -16.91
CA THR A 79 7.70 2.19 -16.46
C THR A 79 9.05 2.68 -15.91
N GLY A 80 9.43 3.90 -16.29
CA GLY A 80 10.68 4.50 -15.84
C GLY A 80 10.64 4.92 -14.37
N PRO A 81 11.80 5.04 -13.71
CA PRO A 81 11.87 5.47 -12.30
C PRO A 81 11.17 6.81 -12.04
N THR A 82 11.29 7.77 -12.96
CA THR A 82 10.65 9.08 -12.86
C THR A 82 9.13 8.97 -12.84
N GLU A 83 8.55 8.16 -13.70
CA GLU A 83 7.11 7.95 -13.77
C GLU A 83 6.60 7.31 -12.48
N ARG A 84 7.25 6.25 -11.99
CA ARG A 84 6.91 5.59 -10.72
C ARG A 84 7.04 6.53 -9.53
N SER A 85 8.12 7.34 -9.49
CA SER A 85 8.32 8.39 -8.49
C SER A 85 7.15 9.38 -8.47
N ASN A 86 6.76 9.88 -9.64
CA ASN A 86 5.65 10.84 -9.75
C ASN A 86 4.31 10.23 -9.32
N MET A 87 4.08 8.94 -9.55
CA MET A 87 2.89 8.24 -9.04
C MET A 87 2.87 8.19 -7.51
N LEU A 88 4.01 7.84 -6.88
CA LEU A 88 4.13 7.83 -5.42
C LEU A 88 3.88 9.21 -4.81
N LEU A 89 4.41 10.28 -5.43
CA LEU A 89 4.15 11.65 -4.98
C LEU A 89 2.66 12.01 -5.07
N LYS A 90 1.99 11.65 -6.17
CA LYS A 90 0.53 11.85 -6.31
C LYS A 90 -0.27 11.08 -5.25
N ILE A 91 0.16 9.88 -4.89
CA ILE A 91 -0.47 9.11 -3.81
C ILE A 91 -0.29 9.83 -2.47
N ALA A 92 0.94 10.28 -2.16
CA ALA A 92 1.22 11.06 -0.96
C ALA A 92 0.33 12.30 -0.84
N ASP A 93 0.26 13.09 -1.91
CA ASP A 93 -0.58 14.31 -1.94
C ASP A 93 -2.07 13.97 -1.75
N ARG A 94 -2.53 12.86 -2.31
CA ARG A 94 -3.92 12.41 -2.19
C ARG A 94 -4.25 11.94 -0.77
N ILE A 95 -3.33 11.25 -0.11
CA ILE A 95 -3.45 10.86 1.30
C ILE A 95 -3.51 12.11 2.17
N GLU A 96 -2.59 13.04 1.99
CA GLU A 96 -2.53 14.29 2.76
C GLU A 96 -3.81 15.14 2.62
N GLN A 97 -4.34 15.27 1.39
CA GLN A 97 -5.62 15.96 1.12
C GLN A 97 -6.82 15.33 1.81
N ASN A 98 -6.76 14.03 2.13
CA ASN A 98 -7.83 13.28 2.77
C ASN A 98 -7.47 12.83 4.20
N ALA A 99 -6.45 13.42 4.80
CA ALA A 99 -5.88 12.96 6.07
C ALA A 99 -6.91 12.83 7.19
N GLU A 100 -7.81 13.81 7.35
CA GLU A 100 -8.83 13.77 8.40
C GLU A 100 -9.84 12.63 8.16
N MET A 101 -10.29 12.44 6.94
CA MET A 101 -11.22 11.35 6.60
C MET A 101 -10.57 9.98 6.82
N LEU A 102 -9.30 9.83 6.44
CA LEU A 102 -8.54 8.58 6.63
C LEU A 102 -8.28 8.30 8.11
N ALA A 103 -7.94 9.31 8.90
CA ALA A 103 -7.75 9.17 10.35
C ALA A 103 -9.06 8.74 11.05
N LEU A 104 -10.20 9.32 10.66
CA LEU A 104 -11.51 8.91 11.15
C LEU A 104 -11.84 7.46 10.77
N ALA A 105 -11.55 7.06 9.53
CA ALA A 105 -11.78 5.70 9.06
C ALA A 105 -10.96 4.69 9.86
N GLU A 106 -9.69 4.97 10.11
CA GLU A 106 -8.81 4.12 10.90
C GLU A 106 -9.28 3.99 12.35
N THR A 107 -9.65 5.11 12.99
CA THR A 107 -10.21 5.10 14.35
C THR A 107 -11.50 4.31 14.43
N LEU A 108 -12.40 4.48 13.46
CA LEU A 108 -13.68 3.77 13.42
C LEU A 108 -13.49 2.25 13.31
N ASP A 109 -12.54 1.84 12.46
CA ASP A 109 -12.33 0.44 12.11
C ASP A 109 -11.56 -0.33 13.19
N ASN A 110 -10.43 0.20 13.68
CA ASN A 110 -9.56 -0.52 14.61
C ASN A 110 -9.68 -0.08 16.07
N GLY A 111 -10.42 0.99 16.35
CA GLY A 111 -10.64 1.52 17.72
C GLY A 111 -9.49 2.34 18.27
N LYS A 112 -8.49 2.67 17.50
CA LYS A 112 -7.35 3.51 17.90
C LYS A 112 -7.83 4.93 18.21
N PRO A 113 -7.31 5.59 19.27
CA PRO A 113 -7.65 6.99 19.55
C PRO A 113 -7.32 7.89 18.37
N ILE A 114 -8.22 8.78 17.96
CA ILE A 114 -8.09 9.68 16.80
C ILE A 114 -6.78 10.49 16.80
N ARG A 115 -6.21 10.73 17.96
CA ARG A 115 -4.93 11.41 18.13
C ARG A 115 -3.80 10.67 17.41
N GLU A 116 -3.79 9.33 17.49
CA GLU A 116 -2.71 8.51 16.92
C GLU A 116 -2.69 8.57 15.38
N PRO A 117 -3.77 8.25 14.66
CA PRO A 117 -3.74 8.33 13.21
C PRO A 117 -3.54 9.77 12.71
N THR A 118 -4.03 10.78 13.43
CA THR A 118 -3.87 12.18 13.03
C THR A 118 -2.44 12.70 13.21
N ALA A 119 -1.79 12.35 14.32
CA ALA A 119 -0.47 12.89 14.66
C ALA A 119 0.69 12.02 14.17
N ALA A 120 0.47 10.73 13.95
CA ALA A 120 1.52 9.78 13.60
C ALA A 120 1.23 9.01 12.30
N ASP A 121 0.20 8.18 12.24
CA ASP A 121 0.05 7.16 11.20
C ASP A 121 -0.12 7.77 9.80
N ILE A 122 -1.04 8.72 9.65
CA ILE A 122 -1.29 9.35 8.34
C ILE A 122 -0.11 10.22 7.89
N PRO A 123 0.46 11.10 8.75
CA PRO A 123 1.67 11.85 8.38
C PRO A 123 2.85 10.95 8.01
N LEU A 124 3.07 9.86 8.74
CA LEU A 124 4.15 8.92 8.45
C LEU A 124 3.91 8.15 7.14
N THR A 125 2.65 7.80 6.84
CA THR A 125 2.28 7.20 5.55
C THR A 125 2.65 8.14 4.40
N VAL A 126 2.29 9.42 4.50
CA VAL A 126 2.65 10.44 3.49
C VAL A 126 4.15 10.55 3.32
N ASP A 127 4.89 10.57 4.43
CA ASP A 127 6.36 10.65 4.43
C ASP A 127 6.99 9.43 3.77
N HIS A 128 6.52 8.22 4.05
CA HIS A 128 7.00 6.99 3.42
C HIS A 128 6.82 7.01 1.89
N PHE A 129 5.65 7.41 1.40
CA PHE A 129 5.45 7.55 -0.04
C PHE A 129 6.40 8.57 -0.67
N ARG A 130 6.64 9.72 -0.02
CA ARG A 130 7.59 10.74 -0.47
C ARG A 130 9.04 10.25 -0.42
N TYR A 131 9.40 9.53 0.65
CA TYR A 131 10.73 8.94 0.78
C TYR A 131 11.01 7.95 -0.36
N PHE A 132 10.12 6.98 -0.59
CA PHE A 132 10.31 5.98 -1.64
C PHE A 132 10.20 6.57 -3.04
N ALA A 133 9.44 7.64 -3.24
CA ALA A 133 9.44 8.40 -4.49
C ALA A 133 10.81 8.99 -4.80
N SER A 134 11.54 9.42 -3.79
CA SER A 134 12.92 9.94 -3.92
C SER A 134 13.91 8.78 -4.11
N ALA A 135 13.82 7.75 -3.28
CA ALA A 135 14.73 6.61 -3.28
C ALA A 135 14.77 5.87 -4.61
N ILE A 136 13.61 5.69 -5.27
CA ILE A 136 13.54 4.98 -6.56
C ILE A 136 14.33 5.70 -7.67
N ARG A 137 14.56 7.01 -7.56
CA ARG A 137 15.30 7.79 -8.54
C ARG A 137 16.82 7.74 -8.36
N THR A 138 17.27 7.31 -7.18
CA THR A 138 18.68 7.23 -6.79
C THR A 138 19.15 5.78 -6.62
N GLN A 139 18.29 4.82 -6.94
CA GLN A 139 18.65 3.40 -6.85
C GLN A 139 19.69 3.06 -7.91
N GLU A 140 20.84 2.61 -7.45
CA GLU A 140 21.99 2.24 -8.27
C GLU A 140 22.35 0.77 -8.04
N GLY A 141 23.16 0.22 -8.96
CA GLY A 141 23.83 -1.06 -8.78
C GLY A 141 25.26 -0.86 -8.35
N THR A 142 25.96 -1.95 -8.13
CA THR A 142 27.40 -1.94 -7.84
C THR A 142 28.16 -2.67 -8.94
N ILE A 143 29.41 -2.26 -9.17
CA ILE A 143 30.33 -2.90 -10.09
C ILE A 143 31.66 -3.10 -9.37
N GLY A 144 32.30 -4.24 -9.60
CA GLY A 144 33.59 -4.54 -9.03
C GLY A 144 34.44 -5.44 -9.93
N ASN A 145 35.75 -5.36 -9.78
CA ASN A 145 36.66 -6.28 -10.44
C ASN A 145 36.83 -7.52 -9.57
N VAL A 146 36.79 -8.68 -10.20
CA VAL A 146 37.08 -9.97 -9.57
C VAL A 146 38.43 -10.45 -10.09
N ASP A 147 39.32 -10.83 -9.16
CA ASP A 147 40.60 -11.40 -9.53
C ASP A 147 40.41 -12.73 -10.26
N GLY A 148 40.88 -12.79 -11.49
CA GLY A 148 40.77 -13.98 -12.34
C GLY A 148 41.68 -15.15 -11.95
N SER A 149 42.50 -15.02 -10.89
CA SER A 149 43.48 -16.04 -10.46
C SER A 149 42.88 -17.28 -9.77
N VAL A 150 41.58 -17.22 -9.42
CA VAL A 150 40.96 -18.25 -8.55
C VAL A 150 40.46 -19.48 -9.31
N SER A 151 40.46 -19.52 -10.60
CA SER A 151 39.96 -20.66 -11.42
C SER A 151 41.01 -21.18 -12.38
N GLY A 152 42.07 -21.78 -11.88
CA GLY A 152 42.91 -22.83 -12.51
C GLY A 152 43.20 -22.78 -14.02
N GLY A 153 43.33 -21.63 -14.62
CA GLY A 153 43.56 -21.60 -16.06
C GLY A 153 43.71 -20.24 -16.68
N GLY A 154 44.89 -19.66 -16.55
CA GLY A 154 45.32 -18.58 -17.41
C GLY A 154 45.04 -17.16 -16.87
N ASN A 155 46.10 -16.39 -16.79
CA ASN A 155 46.06 -14.93 -16.60
C ASN A 155 45.24 -14.32 -17.74
N SER A 156 43.97 -14.08 -17.53
CA SER A 156 43.24 -13.18 -18.39
C SER A 156 43.68 -11.75 -18.06
N PRO A 157 44.34 -11.04 -18.94
CA PRO A 157 44.78 -9.66 -18.68
C PRO A 157 43.60 -8.68 -18.48
N LEU A 158 42.39 -9.13 -18.73
CA LEU A 158 41.18 -8.32 -18.63
C LEU A 158 40.39 -8.49 -17.32
N GLY A 159 40.78 -9.47 -16.46
CA GLY A 159 40.03 -9.77 -15.23
C GLY A 159 38.57 -10.14 -15.48
N MET A 160 37.87 -10.52 -14.42
CA MET A 160 36.41 -10.64 -14.45
C MET A 160 35.79 -9.41 -13.82
N MET A 161 34.67 -8.97 -14.41
CA MET A 161 33.87 -7.88 -13.86
C MET A 161 32.58 -8.47 -13.30
N ALA A 162 32.31 -8.22 -12.03
CA ALA A 162 31.05 -8.55 -11.39
C ALA A 162 30.20 -7.29 -11.26
N TYR A 163 28.95 -7.38 -11.60
CA TYR A 163 28.01 -6.30 -11.34
C TYR A 163 26.76 -6.84 -10.65
N HIS A 164 26.19 -6.00 -9.78
CA HIS A 164 24.94 -6.25 -9.09
C HIS A 164 23.96 -5.15 -9.47
N TYR A 165 22.78 -5.56 -9.85
CA TYR A 165 21.73 -4.61 -10.13
C TYR A 165 20.37 -5.18 -9.66
N PRO A 166 19.50 -4.36 -9.00
CA PRO A 166 18.21 -4.82 -8.49
C PRO A 166 17.21 -5.09 -9.62
N GLU A 167 16.50 -6.22 -9.49
CA GLU A 167 15.38 -6.56 -10.35
C GLU A 167 14.08 -6.65 -9.55
N PRO A 168 12.91 -6.33 -10.13
CA PRO A 168 11.64 -6.47 -9.44
C PRO A 168 11.32 -7.95 -9.20
N LEU A 169 10.78 -8.25 -8.00
CA LEU A 169 10.30 -9.61 -7.67
C LEU A 169 9.06 -10.02 -8.49
N GLY A 170 8.30 -9.05 -8.98
CA GLY A 170 7.05 -9.29 -9.67
C GLY A 170 5.84 -9.02 -8.78
N VAL A 171 4.85 -9.91 -8.80
CA VAL A 171 3.63 -9.78 -8.01
C VAL A 171 3.90 -10.22 -6.57
N VAL A 172 3.49 -9.39 -5.61
CA VAL A 172 3.71 -9.62 -4.17
C VAL A 172 2.36 -9.64 -3.45
N GLY A 173 2.16 -10.63 -2.60
CA GLY A 173 1.04 -10.67 -1.65
C GLY A 173 1.41 -9.95 -0.37
N GLN A 174 0.55 -9.03 0.09
CA GLN A 174 0.72 -8.33 1.36
C GLN A 174 -0.42 -8.69 2.30
N ILE A 175 -0.09 -9.01 3.56
CA ILE A 175 -1.05 -9.16 4.66
C ILE A 175 -0.80 -8.01 5.61
N ILE A 176 -1.63 -6.97 5.51
CA ILE A 176 -1.45 -5.73 6.27
C ILE A 176 -1.86 -5.95 7.72
N PRO A 177 -1.04 -5.54 8.71
CA PRO A 177 -1.41 -5.61 10.12
C PRO A 177 -2.54 -4.62 10.43
N TRP A 178 -3.54 -5.12 11.17
CA TRP A 178 -4.75 -4.38 11.52
C TRP A 178 -4.49 -3.10 12.33
N ASN A 179 -3.37 -2.99 13.01
CA ASN A 179 -3.05 -1.84 13.89
C ASN A 179 -2.44 -0.65 13.14
N PHE A 180 -1.97 -0.84 11.90
CA PHE A 180 -1.46 0.21 11.01
C PHE A 180 -1.91 -0.04 9.56
N PRO A 181 -3.21 -0.04 9.29
CA PRO A 181 -3.76 -0.56 8.04
C PRO A 181 -3.38 0.26 6.80
N LEU A 182 -3.15 1.58 6.94
CA LEU A 182 -2.74 2.44 5.84
C LEU A 182 -1.22 2.61 5.76
N LEU A 183 -0.53 2.59 6.90
CA LEU A 183 0.90 2.86 7.00
C LEU A 183 1.75 1.71 6.45
N MET A 184 1.34 0.45 6.68
CA MET A 184 2.05 -0.77 6.27
C MET A 184 1.54 -1.29 4.94
#